data_f83a9e47c664b1215751db8e44675e59
#
_entry.id   f83a9e47c664b1215751db8e44675e59
#
_cell.length_a   1.000
_cell.length_b   1.000
_cell.length_c   1.000
_cell.angle_alpha   90.00
_cell.angle_beta   90.00
_cell.angle_gamma   90.00
#
_symmetry.space_group_name_H-M   'P 1'
#
loop_
_entity.id
_entity.type
_entity.pdbx_description
1 polymer ?
#
loop_
_entity_poly.entity_id
_entity_poly.type
_entity_poly.pdbx_seq_one_letter_code
_entity_poly.pdbx_strand_id
1 'polypeptide(L)'
;MTTQQTQALSLSDVRKQYGDHVALDGVSIEVPTGSIFGLLGPNGAGKTTLIRMVAGITAPDSGNLAFFGSPLKQGDIQHIGYLPEERGLYKNMRVGEQALYFARLRGMGRSEAEHELKNWFERLEVDGWWNKEVSDLSKGMAQKIQFIVSILHKPKLLILDEPLSGFDPINAQRIKTEINRLRDENGTTVLLSTHDMSSVDELCDHVALVNNGSKILEGRVDLLRENARAGRIDFKFKGNLIAFTAALGASAILHSVHSTDNHVHDMVLGIPPQTPIEKFLKWATQEVDVLSCSPKSISMDEVFLRAVK
;
A
#
# COMPACT_ATOMS: atom_id res chain seq x y z
N MET A 1 16.21 -12.48 21.16
CA MET A 1 15.49 -13.52 20.44
C MET A 1 14.62 -12.82 19.41
N THR A 2 15.06 -12.80 18.17
CA THR A 2 14.25 -12.28 17.05
C THR A 2 13.13 -13.28 16.84
N THR A 3 11.91 -12.91 17.23
CA THR A 3 10.70 -13.65 16.87
C THR A 3 10.64 -13.66 15.34
N GLN A 4 10.89 -14.84 14.73
CA GLN A 4 10.69 -15.02 13.30
C GLN A 4 9.21 -14.71 13.02
N GLN A 5 8.94 -13.56 12.41
CA GLN A 5 7.58 -13.17 12.03
C GLN A 5 7.10 -14.17 10.99
N THR A 6 6.00 -14.84 11.27
CA THR A 6 5.42 -15.84 10.34
C THR A 6 5.01 -15.13 9.05
N GLN A 7 5.37 -15.69 7.91
CA GLN A 7 5.00 -15.13 6.59
C GLN A 7 3.64 -15.70 6.15
N ALA A 8 2.72 -14.81 5.78
CA ALA A 8 1.45 -15.22 5.18
C ALA A 8 1.63 -15.66 3.72
N LEU A 9 2.56 -15.00 3.02
CA LEU A 9 2.90 -15.29 1.63
C LEU A 9 4.40 -15.15 1.45
N SER A 10 5.03 -16.14 0.80
CA SER A 10 6.43 -16.07 0.38
C SER A 10 6.54 -16.45 -1.09
N LEU A 11 7.21 -15.58 -1.84
CA LEU A 11 7.58 -15.84 -3.23
C LEU A 11 9.09 -15.94 -3.32
N SER A 12 9.58 -16.97 -4.02
CA SER A 12 11.03 -17.22 -4.15
C SER A 12 11.38 -17.46 -5.61
N ASP A 13 12.17 -16.54 -6.19
CA ASP A 13 12.66 -16.55 -7.58
C ASP A 13 11.56 -16.79 -8.63
N VAL A 14 10.42 -16.13 -8.46
CA VAL A 14 9.24 -16.33 -9.31
C VAL A 14 9.47 -15.69 -10.67
N ARG A 15 9.30 -16.48 -11.74
CA ARG A 15 9.43 -16.06 -13.13
C ARG A 15 8.16 -16.33 -13.91
N LYS A 16 7.86 -15.42 -14.86
CA LYS A 16 6.74 -15.55 -15.79
C LYS A 16 7.02 -14.86 -17.09
N GLN A 17 6.77 -15.59 -18.19
CA GLN A 17 6.90 -15.08 -19.55
C GLN A 17 5.61 -15.34 -20.33
N TYR A 18 5.23 -14.41 -21.19
CA TYR A 18 4.11 -14.50 -22.12
C TYR A 18 4.62 -14.23 -23.53
N GLY A 19 4.82 -15.30 -24.33
CA GLY A 19 5.50 -15.19 -25.62
C GLY A 19 6.91 -14.61 -25.43
N ASP A 20 7.22 -13.50 -26.07
CA ASP A 20 8.52 -12.82 -25.95
C ASP A 20 8.59 -11.84 -24.77
N HIS A 21 7.48 -11.59 -24.07
CA HIS A 21 7.43 -10.64 -22.96
C HIS A 21 7.70 -11.31 -21.60
N VAL A 22 8.78 -10.91 -20.94
CA VAL A 22 9.10 -11.31 -19.58
C VAL A 22 8.31 -10.43 -18.61
N ALA A 23 7.26 -10.99 -18.01
CA ALA A 23 6.41 -10.28 -17.07
C ALA A 23 6.97 -10.26 -15.64
N LEU A 24 7.70 -11.32 -15.24
CA LEU A 24 8.41 -11.40 -13.97
C LEU A 24 9.75 -12.12 -14.18
N ASP A 25 10.81 -11.56 -13.61
CA ASP A 25 12.18 -12.07 -13.71
C ASP A 25 12.81 -12.24 -12.32
N GLY A 26 12.55 -13.40 -11.70
CA GLY A 26 13.19 -13.78 -10.44
C GLY A 26 12.69 -12.98 -9.21
N VAL A 27 11.41 -12.69 -9.15
CA VAL A 27 10.82 -11.90 -8.05
C VAL A 27 10.73 -12.74 -6.78
N SER A 28 11.31 -12.22 -5.69
CA SER A 28 11.21 -12.81 -4.34
C SER A 28 10.66 -11.76 -3.39
N ILE A 29 9.56 -12.06 -2.69
CA ILE A 29 8.83 -11.16 -1.77
C ILE A 29 8.35 -11.94 -0.57
N GLU A 30 8.39 -11.32 0.62
CA GLU A 30 7.87 -11.88 1.86
C GLU A 30 6.79 -10.98 2.47
N VAL A 31 5.57 -11.48 2.58
CA VAL A 31 4.43 -10.76 3.16
C VAL A 31 4.21 -11.22 4.59
N PRO A 32 4.48 -10.39 5.60
CA PRO A 32 4.29 -10.75 7.01
C PRO A 32 2.81 -10.97 7.35
N THR A 33 2.53 -11.96 8.21
CA THR A 33 1.18 -12.24 8.68
C THR A 33 0.59 -11.05 9.44
N GLY A 34 -0.70 -10.73 9.20
CA GLY A 34 -1.42 -9.66 9.87
C GLY A 34 -0.95 -8.25 9.50
N SER A 35 -0.27 -8.09 8.36
CA SER A 35 0.16 -6.79 7.84
C SER A 35 -0.64 -6.37 6.61
N ILE A 36 -0.62 -5.08 6.33
CA ILE A 36 -1.01 -4.52 5.03
C ILE A 36 0.26 -4.32 4.22
N PHE A 37 0.40 -5.10 3.15
CA PHE A 37 1.57 -5.11 2.28
C PHE A 37 1.26 -4.46 0.93
N GLY A 38 1.95 -3.38 0.59
CA GLY A 38 1.82 -2.67 -0.68
C GLY A 38 2.70 -3.26 -1.77
N LEU A 39 2.10 -3.68 -2.88
CA LEU A 39 2.80 -4.06 -4.10
C LEU A 39 2.78 -2.89 -5.07
N LEU A 40 3.91 -2.19 -5.19
CA LEU A 40 4.03 -0.91 -5.88
C LEU A 40 4.69 -1.06 -7.24
N GLY A 41 4.45 -0.11 -8.12
CA GLY A 41 5.13 -0.02 -9.41
C GLY A 41 4.25 0.58 -10.49
N PRO A 42 4.83 0.99 -11.63
CA PRO A 42 4.10 1.53 -12.75
C PRO A 42 3.19 0.48 -13.42
N ASN A 43 2.32 0.92 -14.32
CA ASN A 43 1.53 0.01 -15.15
C ASN A 43 2.47 -0.84 -16.00
N GLY A 44 2.17 -2.14 -16.12
CA GLY A 44 3.02 -3.09 -16.82
C GLY A 44 4.23 -3.60 -16.04
N ALA A 45 4.43 -3.19 -14.79
CA ALA A 45 5.57 -3.64 -13.97
C ALA A 45 5.55 -5.13 -13.58
N GLY A 46 4.43 -5.83 -13.76
CA GLY A 46 4.26 -7.24 -13.39
C GLY A 46 3.35 -7.46 -12.16
N LYS A 47 2.83 -6.41 -11.52
CA LYS A 47 1.98 -6.50 -10.31
C LYS A 47 0.78 -7.44 -10.48
N THR A 48 -0.05 -7.20 -11.50
CA THR A 48 -1.24 -8.01 -11.78
C THR A 48 -0.88 -9.46 -12.13
N THR A 49 0.25 -9.71 -12.80
CA THR A 49 0.76 -11.06 -13.07
C THR A 49 1.07 -11.79 -11.76
N LEU A 50 1.78 -11.14 -10.84
CA LEU A 50 2.12 -11.68 -9.54
C LEU A 50 0.86 -11.96 -8.70
N ILE A 51 -0.07 -11.00 -8.66
CA ILE A 51 -1.37 -11.15 -7.97
C ILE A 51 -2.16 -12.34 -8.52
N ARG A 52 -2.24 -12.51 -9.84
CA ARG A 52 -2.94 -13.63 -10.48
C ARG A 52 -2.34 -14.99 -10.13
N MET A 53 -1.04 -15.07 -9.90
CA MET A 53 -0.40 -16.30 -9.42
C MET A 53 -0.78 -16.62 -7.98
N VAL A 54 -0.73 -15.60 -7.09
CA VAL A 54 -1.13 -15.78 -5.69
C VAL A 54 -2.62 -16.14 -5.58
N ALA A 55 -3.47 -15.56 -6.43
CA ALA A 55 -4.89 -15.88 -6.51
C ALA A 55 -5.18 -17.25 -7.17
N GLY A 56 -4.15 -18.00 -7.61
CA GLY A 56 -4.29 -19.32 -8.24
C GLY A 56 -4.88 -19.28 -9.65
N ILE A 57 -4.87 -18.12 -10.32
CA ILE A 57 -5.40 -17.93 -11.69
C ILE A 57 -4.38 -18.36 -12.74
N THR A 58 -3.10 -18.09 -12.48
CA THR A 58 -1.97 -18.44 -13.36
C THR A 58 -0.88 -19.14 -12.55
N ALA A 59 -0.15 -20.08 -13.16
CA ALA A 59 1.02 -20.69 -12.54
C ALA A 59 2.31 -19.93 -12.94
N PRO A 60 3.34 -19.87 -12.09
CA PRO A 60 4.66 -19.42 -12.47
C PRO A 60 5.30 -20.41 -13.46
N ASP A 61 6.25 -19.93 -14.27
CA ASP A 61 7.04 -20.80 -15.14
C ASP A 61 8.20 -21.43 -14.35
N SER A 62 8.71 -20.72 -13.32
CA SER A 62 9.67 -21.23 -12.34
C SER A 62 9.56 -20.45 -11.03
N GLY A 63 10.26 -20.93 -9.99
CA GLY A 63 10.18 -20.38 -8.64
C GLY A 63 9.08 -21.02 -7.82
N ASN A 64 8.91 -20.55 -6.58
CA ASN A 64 7.99 -21.15 -5.62
C ASN A 64 7.11 -20.09 -4.96
N LEU A 65 5.85 -20.46 -4.69
CA LEU A 65 4.93 -19.70 -3.86
C LEU A 65 4.59 -20.52 -2.63
N ALA A 66 4.70 -19.92 -1.45
CA ALA A 66 4.28 -20.53 -0.19
C ALA A 66 3.21 -19.69 0.50
N PHE A 67 2.21 -20.35 1.04
CA PHE A 67 1.10 -19.76 1.77
C PHE A 67 1.14 -20.27 3.22
N PHE A 68 1.32 -19.37 4.18
CA PHE A 68 1.52 -19.67 5.60
C PHE A 68 2.55 -20.80 5.84
N GLY A 69 3.72 -20.68 5.18
CA GLY A 69 4.85 -21.60 5.33
C GLY A 69 4.75 -22.92 4.58
N SER A 70 3.67 -23.17 3.83
CA SER A 70 3.50 -24.36 3.00
C SER A 70 3.40 -24.00 1.50
N PRO A 71 3.84 -24.86 0.57
CA PRO A 71 3.62 -24.59 -0.85
C PRO A 71 2.16 -24.31 -1.15
N LEU A 72 1.90 -23.22 -1.90
CA LEU A 72 0.54 -22.81 -2.25
C LEU A 72 -0.16 -23.88 -3.09
N LYS A 73 -1.33 -24.33 -2.65
CA LYS A 73 -2.14 -25.36 -3.28
C LYS A 73 -3.51 -24.84 -3.69
N GLN A 74 -4.15 -25.53 -4.62
CA GLN A 74 -5.51 -25.20 -5.08
C GLN A 74 -6.52 -25.10 -3.92
N GLY A 75 -6.39 -25.95 -2.89
CA GLY A 75 -7.24 -25.90 -1.70
C GLY A 75 -7.07 -24.65 -0.83
N ASP A 76 -5.96 -23.94 -0.93
CA ASP A 76 -5.71 -22.72 -0.15
C ASP A 76 -6.48 -21.52 -0.70
N ILE A 77 -6.91 -21.56 -1.96
CA ILE A 77 -7.62 -20.47 -2.64
C ILE A 77 -8.95 -20.12 -1.94
N GLN A 78 -9.58 -21.08 -1.24
CA GLN A 78 -10.76 -20.80 -0.41
C GLN A 78 -10.47 -19.82 0.76
N HIS A 79 -9.21 -19.69 1.19
CA HIS A 79 -8.76 -18.79 2.25
C HIS A 79 -8.21 -17.48 1.71
N ILE A 80 -8.27 -17.27 0.40
CA ILE A 80 -7.81 -16.06 -0.29
C ILE A 80 -9.03 -15.29 -0.81
N GLY A 81 -9.17 -14.04 -0.37
CA GLY A 81 -10.07 -13.07 -0.97
C GLY A 81 -9.36 -12.35 -2.11
N TYR A 82 -10.03 -12.11 -3.23
CA TYR A 82 -9.46 -11.39 -4.35
C TYR A 82 -10.45 -10.38 -4.93
N LEU A 83 -10.03 -9.12 -4.93
CA LEU A 83 -10.68 -8.01 -5.61
C LEU A 83 -9.84 -7.65 -6.85
N PRO A 84 -10.27 -8.00 -8.06
CA PRO A 84 -9.56 -7.62 -9.28
C PRO A 84 -9.80 -6.15 -9.64
N GLU A 85 -8.87 -5.52 -10.38
CA GLU A 85 -9.02 -4.18 -10.94
C GLU A 85 -10.21 -4.09 -11.90
N GLU A 86 -10.39 -5.11 -12.74
CA GLU A 86 -11.52 -5.20 -13.67
C GLU A 86 -12.76 -5.76 -12.99
N ARG A 87 -13.94 -5.36 -13.47
CA ARG A 87 -15.22 -5.76 -12.89
C ARG A 87 -15.50 -7.25 -13.14
N GLY A 88 -15.47 -8.04 -12.06
CA GLY A 88 -15.83 -9.47 -12.07
C GLY A 88 -17.31 -9.76 -11.83
N LEU A 89 -18.21 -8.74 -11.90
CA LEU A 89 -19.63 -8.92 -11.62
C LEU A 89 -20.42 -9.24 -12.90
N TYR A 90 -21.38 -10.16 -12.79
CA TYR A 90 -22.32 -10.52 -13.88
C TYR A 90 -23.42 -9.47 -14.02
N LYS A 91 -23.45 -8.75 -15.13
CA LYS A 91 -24.32 -7.58 -15.35
C LYS A 91 -25.82 -7.88 -15.23
N ASN A 92 -26.25 -9.07 -15.63
CA ASN A 92 -27.67 -9.48 -15.70
C ASN A 92 -28.17 -10.18 -14.44
N MET A 93 -27.41 -10.09 -13.32
CA MET A 93 -27.81 -10.62 -12.02
C MET A 93 -28.17 -9.48 -11.07
N ARG A 94 -29.05 -9.77 -10.11
CA ARG A 94 -29.30 -8.86 -8.99
C ARG A 94 -28.13 -8.91 -8.01
N VAL A 95 -27.85 -7.77 -7.39
CA VAL A 95 -26.71 -7.59 -6.47
C VAL A 95 -26.74 -8.62 -5.34
N GLY A 96 -27.88 -8.78 -4.65
CA GLY A 96 -28.01 -9.73 -3.55
C GLY A 96 -27.89 -11.19 -3.99
N GLU A 97 -28.47 -11.55 -5.14
CA GLU A 97 -28.37 -12.91 -5.70
C GLU A 97 -26.91 -13.25 -6.05
N GLN A 98 -26.21 -12.31 -6.68
CA GLN A 98 -24.82 -12.50 -7.06
C GLN A 98 -23.90 -12.58 -5.85
N ALA A 99 -24.08 -11.72 -4.86
CA ALA A 99 -23.29 -11.75 -3.62
C ALA A 99 -23.49 -13.09 -2.88
N LEU A 100 -24.73 -13.59 -2.79
CA LEU A 100 -25.03 -14.92 -2.24
C LEU A 100 -24.39 -16.05 -3.08
N TYR A 101 -24.42 -15.93 -4.39
CA TYR A 101 -23.82 -16.92 -5.28
C TYR A 101 -22.30 -17.02 -5.02
N PHE A 102 -21.57 -15.91 -4.96
CA PHE A 102 -20.15 -15.92 -4.67
C PHE A 102 -19.83 -16.42 -3.26
N ALA A 103 -20.64 -16.04 -2.25
CA ALA A 103 -20.48 -16.55 -0.88
C ALA A 103 -20.59 -18.07 -0.84
N ARG A 104 -21.57 -18.65 -1.55
CA ARG A 104 -21.75 -20.09 -1.63
C ARG A 104 -20.65 -20.81 -2.39
N LEU A 105 -20.09 -20.20 -3.44
CA LEU A 105 -18.89 -20.72 -4.14
C LEU A 105 -17.68 -20.81 -3.21
N ARG A 106 -17.63 -19.95 -2.19
CA ARG A 106 -16.59 -19.98 -1.14
C ARG A 106 -16.93 -20.89 0.05
N GLY A 107 -17.99 -21.70 -0.05
CA GLY A 107 -18.37 -22.70 0.94
C GLY A 107 -19.24 -22.20 2.08
N MET A 108 -19.69 -20.95 2.06
CA MET A 108 -20.61 -20.43 3.09
C MET A 108 -22.00 -21.05 3.01
N GLY A 109 -22.62 -21.32 4.18
CA GLY A 109 -24.03 -21.67 4.26
C GLY A 109 -24.91 -20.51 3.85
N ARG A 110 -26.12 -20.80 3.28
CA ARG A 110 -27.01 -19.72 2.78
C ARG A 110 -27.41 -18.73 3.89
N SER A 111 -27.84 -19.23 5.04
CA SER A 111 -28.28 -18.39 6.17
C SER A 111 -27.14 -17.53 6.73
N GLU A 112 -25.93 -18.10 6.83
CA GLU A 112 -24.71 -17.39 7.23
C GLU A 112 -24.37 -16.28 6.23
N ALA A 113 -24.38 -16.60 4.93
CA ALA A 113 -24.10 -15.65 3.87
C ALA A 113 -25.09 -14.49 3.84
N GLU A 114 -26.41 -14.78 4.00
CA GLU A 114 -27.46 -13.75 4.07
C GLU A 114 -27.28 -12.82 5.28
N HIS A 115 -26.88 -13.37 6.44
CA HIS A 115 -26.62 -12.59 7.65
C HIS A 115 -25.41 -11.67 7.48
N GLU A 116 -24.28 -12.22 7.05
CA GLU A 116 -23.04 -11.45 6.85
C GLU A 116 -23.21 -10.39 5.74
N LEU A 117 -23.92 -10.70 4.66
CA LEU A 117 -24.23 -9.73 3.60
C LEU A 117 -25.06 -8.55 4.12
N LYS A 118 -26.08 -8.78 4.95
CA LYS A 118 -26.85 -7.69 5.55
C LYS A 118 -25.97 -6.77 6.37
N ASN A 119 -25.10 -7.33 7.22
CA ASN A 119 -24.16 -6.56 8.02
C ASN A 119 -23.23 -5.71 7.17
N TRP A 120 -22.67 -6.28 6.09
CA TRP A 120 -21.76 -5.56 5.20
C TRP A 120 -22.50 -4.51 4.36
N PHE A 121 -23.73 -4.78 3.94
CA PHE A 121 -24.55 -3.83 3.18
C PHE A 121 -24.88 -2.59 4.03
N GLU A 122 -25.25 -2.79 5.29
CA GLU A 122 -25.48 -1.70 6.25
C GLU A 122 -24.20 -0.88 6.46
N ARG A 123 -23.07 -1.54 6.72
CA ARG A 123 -21.79 -0.88 6.99
C ARG A 123 -21.26 -0.04 5.84
N LEU A 124 -21.43 -0.49 4.61
CA LEU A 124 -21.02 0.24 3.41
C LEU A 124 -22.13 1.12 2.82
N GLU A 125 -23.28 1.22 3.52
CA GLU A 125 -24.45 2.03 3.12
C GLU A 125 -24.96 1.65 1.72
N VAL A 126 -25.19 0.36 1.52
CA VAL A 126 -25.67 -0.21 0.26
C VAL A 126 -26.92 -1.08 0.43
N ASP A 127 -27.66 -0.95 1.55
CA ASP A 127 -28.81 -1.80 1.90
C ASP A 127 -29.89 -1.79 0.83
N GLY A 128 -30.15 -0.63 0.23
CA GLY A 128 -31.15 -0.46 -0.81
C GLY A 128 -30.78 -1.10 -2.16
N TRP A 129 -29.60 -1.74 -2.28
CA TRP A 129 -29.11 -2.26 -3.57
C TRP A 129 -29.38 -3.73 -3.79
N TRP A 130 -29.92 -4.44 -2.79
CA TRP A 130 -30.13 -5.89 -2.85
C TRP A 130 -30.85 -6.36 -4.12
N ASN A 131 -31.93 -5.65 -4.50
CA ASN A 131 -32.75 -5.99 -5.65
C ASN A 131 -32.39 -5.26 -6.94
N LYS A 132 -31.37 -4.37 -6.92
CA LYS A 132 -30.89 -3.70 -8.13
C LYS A 132 -30.18 -4.69 -9.05
N GLU A 133 -30.26 -4.47 -10.35
CA GLU A 133 -29.40 -5.19 -11.29
C GLU A 133 -27.96 -4.62 -11.23
N VAL A 134 -26.97 -5.48 -11.44
CA VAL A 134 -25.58 -5.06 -11.47
C VAL A 134 -25.31 -4.07 -12.60
N SER A 135 -26.05 -4.19 -13.71
CA SER A 135 -26.03 -3.24 -14.84
C SER A 135 -26.34 -1.80 -14.43
N ASP A 136 -27.15 -1.59 -13.39
CA ASP A 136 -27.59 -0.28 -12.92
C ASP A 136 -26.59 0.39 -11.97
N LEU A 137 -25.52 -0.31 -11.61
CA LEU A 137 -24.53 0.19 -10.68
C LEU A 137 -23.54 1.13 -11.39
N SER A 138 -23.26 2.27 -10.76
CA SER A 138 -22.10 3.09 -11.11
C SER A 138 -20.78 2.32 -10.87
N LYS A 139 -19.66 2.84 -11.38
CA LYS A 139 -18.34 2.22 -11.17
C LYS A 139 -18.02 2.04 -9.67
N GLY A 140 -18.20 3.09 -8.86
CA GLY A 140 -17.94 3.03 -7.42
C GLY A 140 -18.92 2.10 -6.68
N MET A 141 -20.20 2.07 -7.10
CA MET A 141 -21.17 1.13 -6.54
C MET A 141 -20.77 -0.33 -6.80
N ALA A 142 -20.41 -0.67 -8.02
CA ALA A 142 -19.97 -2.03 -8.38
C ALA A 142 -18.71 -2.42 -7.58
N GLN A 143 -17.79 -1.50 -7.36
CA GLN A 143 -16.58 -1.73 -6.60
C GLN A 143 -16.84 -2.02 -5.12
N LYS A 144 -17.79 -1.32 -4.47
CA LYS A 144 -18.24 -1.66 -3.11
C LYS A 144 -18.77 -3.10 -3.03
N ILE A 145 -19.59 -3.52 -3.98
CA ILE A 145 -20.13 -4.88 -4.01
C ILE A 145 -19.02 -5.91 -4.24
N GLN A 146 -18.06 -5.64 -5.13
CA GLN A 146 -16.89 -6.51 -5.32
C GLN A 146 -16.04 -6.62 -4.07
N PHE A 147 -15.83 -5.51 -3.35
CA PHE A 147 -15.12 -5.53 -2.07
C PHE A 147 -15.84 -6.42 -1.06
N ILE A 148 -17.16 -6.26 -0.86
CA ILE A 148 -17.95 -7.11 0.04
C ILE A 148 -17.77 -8.59 -0.33
N VAL A 149 -17.93 -8.93 -1.61
CA VAL A 149 -17.81 -10.32 -2.08
C VAL A 149 -16.42 -10.90 -1.82
N SER A 150 -15.36 -10.07 -1.92
CA SER A 150 -13.98 -10.53 -1.69
C SER A 150 -13.66 -10.85 -0.23
N ILE A 151 -14.39 -10.28 0.73
CA ILE A 151 -14.13 -10.41 2.17
C ILE A 151 -15.14 -11.28 2.92
N LEU A 152 -16.29 -11.58 2.32
CA LEU A 152 -17.44 -12.19 2.98
C LEU A 152 -17.13 -13.54 3.64
N HIS A 153 -16.27 -14.35 3.02
CA HIS A 153 -15.83 -15.66 3.50
C HIS A 153 -14.70 -15.59 4.54
N LYS A 154 -14.39 -14.40 5.09
CA LYS A 154 -13.37 -14.15 6.12
C LYS A 154 -11.99 -14.71 5.73
N PRO A 155 -11.40 -14.23 4.63
CA PRO A 155 -10.14 -14.75 4.11
C PRO A 155 -8.98 -14.51 5.08
N LYS A 156 -7.97 -15.42 5.07
CA LYS A 156 -6.70 -15.22 5.78
C LYS A 156 -5.78 -14.24 5.05
N LEU A 157 -5.85 -14.22 3.71
CA LEU A 157 -5.15 -13.29 2.82
C LEU A 157 -6.17 -12.60 1.92
N LEU A 158 -6.21 -11.28 1.95
CA LEU A 158 -7.03 -10.46 1.08
C LEU A 158 -6.15 -9.76 0.05
N ILE A 159 -6.38 -10.02 -1.21
CA ILE A 159 -5.67 -9.41 -2.34
C ILE A 159 -6.57 -8.34 -2.95
N LEU A 160 -6.07 -7.12 -3.03
CA LEU A 160 -6.79 -5.97 -3.54
C LEU A 160 -5.99 -5.34 -4.68
N ASP A 161 -6.48 -5.47 -5.92
CA ASP A 161 -5.84 -4.90 -7.11
C ASP A 161 -6.47 -3.54 -7.43
N GLU A 162 -5.75 -2.44 -7.18
CA GLU A 162 -6.20 -1.05 -7.33
C GLU A 162 -7.56 -0.76 -6.65
N PRO A 163 -7.77 -1.12 -5.37
CA PRO A 163 -9.10 -1.13 -4.73
C PRO A 163 -9.75 0.24 -4.59
N LEU A 164 -8.97 1.31 -4.63
CA LEU A 164 -9.46 2.68 -4.44
C LEU A 164 -9.70 3.43 -5.75
N SER A 165 -9.34 2.81 -6.87
CA SER A 165 -9.52 3.41 -8.20
C SER A 165 -11.00 3.66 -8.51
N GLY A 166 -11.35 4.93 -8.77
CA GLY A 166 -12.70 5.32 -9.17
C GLY A 166 -13.69 5.56 -8.02
N PHE A 167 -13.21 5.56 -6.78
CA PHE A 167 -13.96 6.11 -5.65
C PHE A 167 -13.73 7.61 -5.51
N ASP A 168 -14.75 8.31 -5.02
CA ASP A 168 -14.57 9.64 -4.44
C ASP A 168 -13.84 9.55 -3.10
N PRO A 169 -13.28 10.67 -2.58
CA PRO A 169 -12.48 10.65 -1.36
C PRO A 169 -13.21 10.08 -0.13
N ILE A 170 -14.53 10.30 -0.01
CA ILE A 170 -15.31 9.82 1.14
C ILE A 170 -15.44 8.31 1.10
N ASN A 171 -15.81 7.75 -0.07
CA ASN A 171 -15.91 6.32 -0.24
C ASN A 171 -14.55 5.62 -0.15
N ALA A 172 -13.48 6.23 -0.70
CA ALA A 172 -12.12 5.72 -0.54
C ALA A 172 -11.72 5.62 0.95
N GLN A 173 -12.01 6.65 1.75
CA GLN A 173 -11.72 6.65 3.18
C GLN A 173 -12.49 5.55 3.93
N ARG A 174 -13.75 5.28 3.57
CA ARG A 174 -14.52 4.17 4.15
C ARG A 174 -13.87 2.82 3.85
N ILE A 175 -13.47 2.58 2.61
CA ILE A 175 -12.79 1.33 2.25
C ILE A 175 -11.47 1.19 3.00
N LYS A 176 -10.67 2.26 3.12
CA LYS A 176 -9.44 2.27 3.92
C LYS A 176 -9.71 1.89 5.38
N THR A 177 -10.76 2.44 5.98
CA THR A 177 -11.18 2.10 7.35
C THR A 177 -11.51 0.62 7.49
N GLU A 178 -12.25 0.04 6.52
CA GLU A 178 -12.60 -1.37 6.56
C GLU A 178 -11.40 -2.30 6.33
N ILE A 179 -10.45 -1.91 5.47
CA ILE A 179 -9.18 -2.65 5.29
C ILE A 179 -8.39 -2.70 6.59
N ASN A 180 -8.22 -1.57 7.29
CA ASN A 180 -7.55 -1.53 8.59
C ASN A 180 -8.27 -2.40 9.62
N ARG A 181 -9.60 -2.33 9.66
CA ARG A 181 -10.41 -3.13 10.58
C ARG A 181 -10.25 -4.64 10.33
N LEU A 182 -10.26 -5.08 9.07
CA LEU A 182 -10.04 -6.49 8.72
C LEU A 182 -8.67 -6.98 9.22
N ARG A 183 -7.63 -6.16 9.11
CA ARG A 183 -6.32 -6.45 9.69
C ARG A 183 -6.38 -6.52 11.22
N ASP A 184 -6.91 -5.49 11.86
CA ASP A 184 -6.79 -5.28 13.31
C ASP A 184 -7.70 -6.22 14.11
N GLU A 185 -8.95 -6.44 13.65
CA GLU A 185 -9.93 -7.27 14.36
C GLU A 185 -9.89 -8.74 13.95
N ASN A 186 -9.63 -9.03 12.65
CA ASN A 186 -9.70 -10.39 12.13
C ASN A 186 -8.32 -11.03 11.92
N GLY A 187 -7.23 -10.25 12.05
CA GLY A 187 -5.87 -10.71 11.74
C GLY A 187 -5.66 -11.01 10.25
N THR A 188 -6.53 -10.48 9.37
CA THR A 188 -6.41 -10.67 7.93
C THR A 188 -5.14 -10.03 7.40
N THR A 189 -4.32 -10.77 6.66
CA THR A 189 -3.21 -10.19 5.91
C THR A 189 -3.74 -9.58 4.62
N VAL A 190 -3.29 -8.40 4.26
CA VAL A 190 -3.74 -7.69 3.04
C VAL A 190 -2.57 -7.48 2.10
N LEU A 191 -2.71 -7.91 0.84
CA LEU A 191 -1.82 -7.59 -0.27
C LEU A 191 -2.52 -6.56 -1.16
N LEU A 192 -2.04 -5.33 -1.13
CA LEU A 192 -2.64 -4.20 -1.85
C LEU A 192 -1.75 -3.80 -3.02
N SER A 193 -2.23 -3.90 -4.27
CA SER A 193 -1.54 -3.26 -5.39
C SER A 193 -2.04 -1.83 -5.57
N THR A 194 -1.13 -0.91 -5.77
CA THR A 194 -1.47 0.47 -6.11
C THR A 194 -0.30 1.21 -6.76
N HIS A 195 -0.62 2.26 -7.49
CA HIS A 195 0.32 3.27 -7.96
C HIS A 195 0.14 4.61 -7.22
N ASP A 196 -0.86 4.71 -6.31
CA ASP A 196 -1.11 5.88 -5.46
C ASP A 196 -0.30 5.80 -4.17
N MET A 197 0.79 6.57 -4.10
CA MET A 197 1.70 6.58 -2.95
C MET A 197 1.08 7.19 -1.70
N SER A 198 0.06 8.05 -1.83
CA SER A 198 -0.65 8.60 -0.67
C SER A 198 -1.40 7.50 0.09
N SER A 199 -2.01 6.58 -0.63
CA SER A 199 -2.66 5.40 -0.04
C SER A 199 -1.67 4.44 0.61
N VAL A 200 -0.43 4.37 0.08
CA VAL A 200 0.65 3.58 0.69
C VAL A 200 1.06 4.17 2.03
N ASP A 201 1.29 5.48 2.08
CA ASP A 201 1.67 6.20 3.32
C ASP A 201 0.62 6.06 4.44
N GLU A 202 -0.68 5.92 4.06
CA GLU A 202 -1.78 5.82 5.02
C GLU A 202 -2.10 4.40 5.47
N LEU A 203 -1.90 3.39 4.60
CA LEU A 203 -2.38 2.04 4.83
C LEU A 203 -1.29 1.01 5.07
N CYS A 204 -0.14 1.12 4.37
CA CYS A 204 0.80 0.01 4.28
C CYS A 204 1.80 -0.02 5.44
N ASP A 205 1.98 -1.19 6.03
CA ASP A 205 3.05 -1.46 7.00
C ASP A 205 4.37 -1.80 6.27
N HIS A 206 4.26 -2.54 5.16
CA HIS A 206 5.36 -3.01 4.34
C HIS A 206 5.07 -2.77 2.86
N VAL A 207 6.11 -2.68 2.05
CA VAL A 207 5.98 -2.53 0.61
C VAL A 207 7.04 -3.31 -0.14
N ALA A 208 6.71 -3.69 -1.38
CA ALA A 208 7.67 -4.07 -2.40
C ALA A 208 7.42 -3.23 -3.66
N LEU A 209 8.48 -2.68 -4.22
CA LEU A 209 8.47 -1.96 -5.48
C LEU A 209 8.94 -2.89 -6.59
N VAL A 210 8.08 -3.11 -7.58
CA VAL A 210 8.37 -3.89 -8.79
C VAL A 210 8.43 -2.94 -9.98
N ASN A 211 9.44 -3.11 -10.81
CA ASN A 211 9.59 -2.38 -12.07
C ASN A 211 10.19 -3.31 -13.13
N ASN A 212 9.61 -3.30 -14.33
CA ASN A 212 10.04 -4.15 -15.44
C ASN A 212 10.23 -5.63 -15.05
N GLY A 213 9.27 -6.18 -14.30
CA GLY A 213 9.28 -7.58 -13.86
C GLY A 213 10.28 -7.92 -12.75
N SER A 214 11.01 -6.95 -12.19
CA SER A 214 12.02 -7.17 -11.15
C SER A 214 11.69 -6.40 -9.87
N LYS A 215 12.03 -6.97 -8.71
CA LYS A 215 11.89 -6.26 -7.43
C LYS A 215 13.05 -5.27 -7.25
N ILE A 216 12.71 -4.00 -7.07
CA ILE A 216 13.68 -2.90 -6.88
C ILE A 216 13.94 -2.65 -5.39
N LEU A 217 12.89 -2.70 -4.59
CA LEU A 217 12.91 -2.32 -3.18
C LEU A 217 11.90 -3.16 -2.40
N GLU A 218 12.22 -3.51 -1.15
CA GLU A 218 11.29 -4.13 -0.21
C GLU A 218 11.62 -3.70 1.21
N GLY A 219 10.61 -3.49 2.04
CA GLY A 219 10.81 -3.19 3.46
C GLY A 219 9.61 -2.56 4.14
N ARG A 220 9.78 -2.25 5.42
CA ARG A 220 8.81 -1.49 6.21
C ARG A 220 8.77 -0.04 5.74
N VAL A 221 7.57 0.51 5.61
CA VAL A 221 7.35 1.89 5.12
C VAL A 221 8.07 2.92 6.00
N ASP A 222 7.96 2.78 7.33
CA ASP A 222 8.60 3.69 8.29
C ASP A 222 10.14 3.68 8.15
N LEU A 223 10.76 2.49 8.05
CA LEU A 223 12.22 2.34 7.90
C LEU A 223 12.71 2.85 6.54
N LEU A 224 11.96 2.60 5.47
CA LEU A 224 12.32 3.09 4.13
C LEU A 224 12.29 4.63 4.09
N ARG A 225 11.29 5.25 4.72
CA ARG A 225 11.21 6.71 4.85
C ARG A 225 12.32 7.28 5.72
N GLU A 226 12.63 6.61 6.83
CA GLU A 226 13.74 7.02 7.71
C GLU A 226 15.08 6.96 6.99
N ASN A 227 15.38 5.87 6.29
CA ASN A 227 16.59 5.72 5.47
C ASN A 227 16.66 6.78 4.35
N ALA A 228 15.53 7.06 3.69
CA ALA A 228 15.48 8.09 2.64
C ALA A 228 15.64 9.51 3.19
N ARG A 229 15.30 9.75 4.45
CA ARG A 229 15.50 11.04 5.13
C ARG A 229 17.00 11.40 5.22
N ALA A 230 17.87 10.44 5.52
CA ALA A 230 19.32 10.60 5.54
C ALA A 230 19.80 11.85 6.31
N GLY A 231 19.26 12.08 7.51
CA GLY A 231 19.62 13.25 8.35
C GLY A 231 19.08 14.58 7.87
N ARG A 232 18.13 14.62 6.93
CA ARG A 232 17.51 15.87 6.47
C ARG A 232 16.52 16.41 7.48
N ILE A 233 16.54 17.77 7.60
CA ILE A 233 15.62 18.54 8.45
C ILE A 233 14.94 19.63 7.63
N ASP A 234 13.70 19.92 7.95
CA ASP A 234 13.01 21.16 7.59
C ASP A 234 13.39 22.20 8.65
N PHE A 235 13.99 23.30 8.20
CA PHE A 235 14.48 24.38 9.07
C PHE A 235 13.91 25.72 8.61
N LYS A 236 13.17 26.37 9.49
CA LYS A 236 12.56 27.68 9.22
C LYS A 236 13.11 28.72 10.16
N PHE A 237 13.52 29.86 9.63
CA PHE A 237 14.07 30.93 10.42
C PHE A 237 13.75 32.29 9.83
N LYS A 238 13.89 33.34 10.66
CA LYS A 238 13.83 34.73 10.26
C LYS A 238 15.22 35.36 10.45
N GLY A 239 15.70 36.05 9.41
CA GLY A 239 17.03 36.71 9.48
C GLY A 239 17.66 36.92 8.11
N ASN A 240 19.00 37.10 8.12
CA ASN A 240 19.76 37.28 6.90
C ASN A 240 20.19 35.94 6.31
N LEU A 241 19.59 35.55 5.17
CA LEU A 241 19.87 34.30 4.48
C LEU A 241 21.36 34.13 4.10
N ILE A 242 21.98 35.21 3.57
CA ILE A 242 23.37 35.18 3.10
C ILE A 242 24.32 34.98 4.27
N ALA A 243 24.11 35.69 5.37
CA ALA A 243 24.94 35.55 6.57
C ALA A 243 24.78 34.15 7.17
N PHE A 244 23.54 33.63 7.27
CA PHE A 244 23.30 32.30 7.81
C PHE A 244 23.90 31.19 6.94
N THR A 245 23.74 31.25 5.60
CA THR A 245 24.33 30.25 4.70
C THR A 245 25.86 30.30 4.70
N ALA A 246 26.47 31.48 4.85
CA ALA A 246 27.91 31.62 5.00
C ALA A 246 28.40 31.01 6.33
N ALA A 247 27.68 31.26 7.44
CA ALA A 247 27.98 30.69 8.75
C ALA A 247 27.74 29.17 8.84
N LEU A 248 26.80 28.64 8.05
CA LEU A 248 26.50 27.21 7.97
C LEU A 248 27.74 26.40 7.52
N GLY A 249 28.50 26.91 6.54
CA GLY A 249 29.78 26.34 6.08
C GLY A 249 29.66 24.85 5.76
N ALA A 250 30.58 24.03 6.36
CA ALA A 250 30.58 22.57 6.22
C ALA A 250 29.73 21.84 7.28
N SER A 251 29.02 22.58 8.16
CA SER A 251 28.24 21.99 9.27
C SER A 251 26.96 21.34 8.84
N ALA A 252 26.42 21.71 7.67
CA ALA A 252 25.25 21.09 7.05
C ALA A 252 25.26 21.30 5.53
N ILE A 253 24.54 20.45 4.81
CA ILE A 253 24.36 20.54 3.36
C ILE A 253 23.03 21.21 3.07
N LEU A 254 23.04 22.32 2.31
CA LEU A 254 21.84 22.96 1.84
C LEU A 254 21.26 22.18 0.63
N HIS A 255 20.03 21.67 0.76
CA HIS A 255 19.33 20.98 -0.32
C HIS A 255 18.37 21.91 -1.08
N SER A 256 17.64 22.74 -0.35
CA SER A 256 16.71 23.70 -0.94
C SER A 256 16.49 24.87 0.01
N VAL A 257 16.11 26.02 -0.55
CA VAL A 257 15.68 27.20 0.18
C VAL A 257 14.51 27.86 -0.54
N HIS A 258 13.52 28.27 0.23
CA HIS A 258 12.40 29.11 -0.20
C HIS A 258 12.31 30.30 0.72
N SER A 259 12.24 31.52 0.14
CA SER A 259 12.19 32.76 0.90
C SER A 259 10.87 33.47 0.66
N THR A 260 10.31 34.04 1.73
CA THR A 260 9.13 34.90 1.67
C THR A 260 9.51 36.35 1.91
N ASP A 261 8.61 37.29 1.59
CA ASP A 261 8.86 38.77 1.60
C ASP A 261 9.23 39.35 2.98
N ASN A 262 9.06 38.60 4.07
CA ASN A 262 9.30 39.06 5.45
C ASN A 262 10.64 38.58 6.05
N HIS A 263 11.67 38.33 5.25
CA HIS A 263 12.95 37.75 5.71
C HIS A 263 12.76 36.41 6.44
N VAL A 264 11.70 35.69 6.11
CA VAL A 264 11.47 34.30 6.59
C VAL A 264 11.90 33.34 5.51
N HIS A 265 12.71 32.36 5.91
CA HIS A 265 13.32 31.37 5.01
C HIS A 265 12.99 29.97 5.48
N ASP A 266 12.46 29.16 4.57
CA ASP A 266 12.24 27.72 4.73
C ASP A 266 13.38 26.98 4.00
N MET A 267 14.12 26.14 4.70
CA MET A 267 15.27 25.42 4.16
C MET A 267 15.13 23.91 4.42
N VAL A 268 15.66 23.13 3.50
CA VAL A 268 15.94 21.71 3.74
C VAL A 268 17.46 21.57 3.91
N LEU A 269 17.87 21.14 5.11
CA LEU A 269 19.28 20.96 5.45
C LEU A 269 19.57 19.48 5.70
N GLY A 270 20.70 18.99 5.18
CA GLY A 270 21.26 17.70 5.51
C GLY A 270 22.27 17.84 6.66
N ILE A 271 21.94 17.28 7.81
CA ILE A 271 22.85 17.26 8.97
C ILE A 271 23.71 16.00 8.91
N PRO A 272 25.04 16.11 9.01
CA PRO A 272 25.91 14.95 9.06
C PRO A 272 25.52 14.00 10.21
N PRO A 273 25.57 12.65 10.01
CA PRO A 273 25.12 11.67 11.02
C PRO A 273 25.81 11.80 12.38
N GLN A 274 27.04 12.36 12.40
CA GLN A 274 27.82 12.54 13.63
C GLN A 274 27.42 13.82 14.40
N THR A 275 26.58 14.70 13.84
CA THR A 275 26.20 15.95 14.47
C THR A 275 24.83 15.80 15.12
N PRO A 276 24.73 15.80 16.47
CA PRO A 276 23.44 15.81 17.15
C PRO A 276 22.64 17.07 16.75
N ILE A 277 21.36 16.89 16.47
CA ILE A 277 20.47 18.00 16.07
C ILE A 277 20.43 19.11 17.12
N GLU A 278 20.55 18.76 18.39
CA GLU A 278 20.63 19.69 19.52
C GLU A 278 21.82 20.64 19.41
N LYS A 279 22.97 20.09 18.99
CA LYS A 279 24.18 20.92 18.79
C LYS A 279 24.00 21.89 17.63
N PHE A 280 23.38 21.45 16.55
CA PHE A 280 23.04 22.32 15.43
C PHE A 280 22.05 23.41 15.86
N LEU A 281 20.97 23.08 16.57
CA LEU A 281 19.99 24.05 17.04
C LEU A 281 20.60 25.09 17.98
N LYS A 282 21.43 24.66 18.93
CA LYS A 282 22.11 25.57 19.85
C LYS A 282 23.00 26.58 19.11
N TRP A 283 23.63 26.17 18.04
CA TRP A 283 24.40 27.07 17.19
C TRP A 283 23.48 27.96 16.38
N ALA A 284 22.46 27.41 15.70
CA ALA A 284 21.55 28.15 14.82
C ALA A 284 20.80 29.27 15.55
N THR A 285 20.39 29.06 16.82
CA THR A 285 19.72 30.07 17.65
C THR A 285 20.61 31.27 18.03
N GLN A 286 21.92 31.16 17.87
CA GLN A 286 22.86 32.27 18.06
C GLN A 286 23.00 33.14 16.79
N GLU A 287 22.74 32.55 15.62
CA GLU A 287 22.92 33.18 14.33
C GLU A 287 21.63 33.80 13.77
N VAL A 288 20.48 33.18 14.05
CA VAL A 288 19.17 33.58 13.49
C VAL A 288 18.03 33.33 14.47
N ASP A 289 16.90 33.97 14.20
CA ASP A 289 15.65 33.72 14.92
C ASP A 289 14.96 32.45 14.38
N VAL A 290 15.16 31.33 15.07
CA VAL A 290 14.66 30.02 14.67
C VAL A 290 13.16 29.93 14.91
N LEU A 291 12.36 29.72 13.87
CA LEU A 291 10.91 29.60 13.93
C LEU A 291 10.46 28.12 14.06
N SER A 292 11.10 27.22 13.33
CA SER A 292 10.85 25.78 13.48
C SER A 292 12.03 24.94 13.00
N CYS A 293 12.16 23.77 13.57
CA CYS A 293 13.10 22.74 13.13
C CYS A 293 12.49 21.37 13.39
N SER A 294 12.32 20.61 12.32
CA SER A 294 11.75 19.25 12.39
C SER A 294 12.46 18.31 11.44
N PRO A 295 12.49 17.01 11.73
CA PRO A 295 12.97 16.04 10.76
C PRO A 295 12.18 16.14 9.46
N LYS A 296 12.87 16.14 8.30
CA LYS A 296 12.22 16.18 6.99
C LYS A 296 11.22 15.05 6.85
N SER A 297 9.97 15.38 6.57
CA SER A 297 8.98 14.35 6.19
C SER A 297 9.27 13.89 4.77
N ILE A 298 9.51 12.58 4.61
CA ILE A 298 9.74 11.95 3.30
C ILE A 298 8.51 11.12 2.98
N SER A 299 7.88 11.35 1.84
CA SER A 299 6.77 10.53 1.34
C SER A 299 7.29 9.28 0.62
N MET A 300 6.41 8.29 0.43
CA MET A 300 6.76 7.12 -0.39
C MET A 300 6.96 7.49 -1.86
N ASP A 301 6.37 8.59 -2.36
CA ASP A 301 6.71 9.15 -3.68
C ASP A 301 8.19 9.48 -3.81
N GLU A 302 8.76 10.15 -2.81
CA GLU A 302 10.18 10.48 -2.83
C GLU A 302 11.08 9.24 -2.73
N VAL A 303 10.68 8.24 -1.92
CA VAL A 303 11.37 6.94 -1.83
C VAL A 303 11.35 6.24 -3.19
N PHE A 304 10.16 6.17 -3.82
CA PHE A 304 9.97 5.58 -5.14
C PHE A 304 10.83 6.24 -6.21
N LEU A 305 10.76 7.57 -6.33
CA LEU A 305 11.52 8.32 -7.34
C LEU A 305 13.04 8.15 -7.21
N ARG A 306 13.55 7.91 -6.00
CA ARG A 306 14.98 7.63 -5.77
C ARG A 306 15.36 6.19 -6.13
N ALA A 307 14.46 5.24 -5.91
CA ALA A 307 14.73 3.82 -6.17
C ALA A 307 14.71 3.48 -7.67
N VAL A 308 13.97 4.24 -8.49
CA VAL A 308 13.81 4.01 -9.95
C VAL A 308 14.83 4.79 -10.79
N LYS A 309 15.53 5.78 -10.21
CA LYS A 309 16.65 6.51 -10.86
C LYS A 309 17.91 5.67 -10.87
#